data_cffcba00c0c39a3c4b85b3967be25741
#
_entry.id   cffcba00c0c39a3c4b85b3967be25741
#
_cell.length_a   1.000
_cell.length_b   1.000
_cell.length_c   1.000
_cell.angle_alpha   90.00
_cell.angle_beta   90.00
_cell.angle_gamma   90.00
#
_symmetry.space_group_name_H-M   'P 1'
#
loop_
_entity.id
_entity.type
_entity.pdbx_description
1 polymer ?
#
loop_
_entity_poly.entity_id
_entity_poly.type
_entity_poly.pdbx_seq_one_letter_code
_entity_poly.pdbx_strand_id
1 'polypeptide(L)'
;MQTGKRTVLTGANLVDGTGSPARHADVAFVDGIITEVGEPGSVSTAHAHRHIDADGLLLTPGWVDVHTHYDAQATWDPWLTPSSWHGVTSVVMGNCGVGFAPAAPERHQWLIDLMEGVEDIPGSAMVEGIKWEWTSFPEYLDALERTPHVLDMGTQIAHGALRAFVMGDRGAANEDATASDIAQMSALTEEALRAGALGFSTSRTSMHRSKSGELVPGTNAQPDEVFGIADAMKRVGHGIFQFSPEHSRVPVDEWPWMQELARRSGATVSVNVNQLDDGSEVWRKTLALLTKAHTDGEKIVAQTAGRSIGILMCLEGSVHPLLAHPAYHEVAHLPFAERIAALKDPVRRARFVSEIPTDGFYNGLVTKSLHRMYPVTTANIDYEPHPSTAIGEIAKRTGVAPMQLIVDHLLTNDGKGIIYSPFFNYIYGDLSMTFEMMQHPQTRNGLSDAGAHCGAICDGGMPTFMLTHWARDRTRGPKLSLEHIVYRQTRQTAEIHGLLDRGIVAPGMKADLNIINFDELGFDMPYMAYDLPAQGRRLVQTARGYNKTFVSGVQTVENDSFTGELPGKLIRGPQR
;
A
#
# COMPACT_ATOMS: atom_id res chain seq x y z
N MET A 1 7.47 39.28 -17.40
CA MET A 1 7.20 38.16 -18.35
C MET A 1 7.67 36.90 -17.65
N GLN A 2 6.79 35.93 -17.46
CA GLN A 2 7.18 34.63 -16.90
C GLN A 2 8.10 33.93 -17.90
N THR A 3 9.34 33.73 -17.51
CA THR A 3 10.38 33.06 -18.32
C THR A 3 10.32 31.54 -18.25
N GLY A 4 9.34 30.98 -17.52
CA GLY A 4 9.18 29.55 -17.28
C GLY A 4 8.50 28.80 -18.43
N LYS A 5 8.70 27.48 -18.48
CA LYS A 5 8.08 26.58 -19.48
C LYS A 5 6.58 26.42 -19.17
N ARG A 6 5.74 27.11 -19.92
CA ARG A 6 4.28 27.05 -19.78
C ARG A 6 3.70 25.88 -20.59
N THR A 7 2.96 25.01 -19.92
CA THR A 7 2.16 23.94 -20.56
C THR A 7 0.67 24.27 -20.41
N VAL A 8 -0.11 24.05 -21.47
CA VAL A 8 -1.56 24.23 -21.48
C VAL A 8 -2.22 22.93 -21.91
N LEU A 9 -3.16 22.47 -21.11
CA LEU A 9 -4.06 21.34 -21.38
C LEU A 9 -5.43 21.92 -21.76
N THR A 10 -6.03 21.47 -22.86
CA THR A 10 -7.32 21.98 -23.33
C THR A 10 -8.36 20.89 -23.45
N GLY A 11 -9.62 21.22 -23.18
CA GLY A 11 -10.79 20.37 -23.41
C GLY A 11 -10.98 19.20 -22.45
N ALA A 12 -10.16 19.07 -21.40
CA ALA A 12 -10.21 17.92 -20.51
C ALA A 12 -11.53 17.82 -19.72
N ASN A 13 -12.00 16.60 -19.48
CA ASN A 13 -13.03 16.34 -18.48
C ASN A 13 -12.36 16.34 -17.07
N LEU A 14 -12.42 17.48 -16.39
CA LEU A 14 -11.73 17.71 -15.12
C LEU A 14 -12.54 17.20 -13.93
N VAL A 15 -11.94 16.29 -13.14
CA VAL A 15 -12.32 15.96 -11.77
C VAL A 15 -11.23 16.48 -10.84
N ASP A 16 -11.49 17.62 -10.22
CA ASP A 16 -10.45 18.47 -9.63
C ASP A 16 -9.93 18.05 -8.25
N GLY A 17 -10.40 16.95 -7.68
CA GLY A 17 -9.97 16.45 -6.36
C GLY A 17 -10.70 17.07 -5.17
N THR A 18 -11.63 18.00 -5.38
CA THR A 18 -12.41 18.59 -4.29
C THR A 18 -13.67 17.80 -3.93
N GLY A 19 -14.05 16.81 -4.75
CA GLY A 19 -15.34 16.11 -4.66
C GLY A 19 -16.46 16.84 -5.39
N SER A 20 -16.18 17.98 -6.03
CA SER A 20 -17.14 18.70 -6.89
C SER A 20 -17.42 17.94 -8.19
N PRO A 21 -18.60 18.13 -8.82
CA PRO A 21 -18.91 17.48 -10.08
C PRO A 21 -17.88 17.72 -11.18
N ALA A 22 -17.66 16.70 -12.01
CA ALA A 22 -16.81 16.78 -13.20
C ALA A 22 -17.26 17.92 -14.12
N ARG A 23 -16.31 18.59 -14.79
CA ARG A 23 -16.57 19.64 -15.76
C ARG A 23 -15.52 19.68 -16.86
N HIS A 24 -15.87 20.14 -18.03
CA HIS A 24 -14.86 20.45 -19.04
C HIS A 24 -14.06 21.69 -18.63
N ALA A 25 -12.74 21.63 -18.77
CA ALA A 25 -11.86 22.71 -18.40
C ALA A 25 -10.55 22.71 -19.19
N ASP A 26 -9.96 23.90 -19.30
CA ASP A 26 -8.56 24.09 -19.68
C ASP A 26 -7.72 24.36 -18.44
N VAL A 27 -6.49 23.83 -18.42
CA VAL A 27 -5.55 24.00 -17.30
C VAL A 27 -4.20 24.43 -17.82
N ALA A 28 -3.61 25.46 -17.22
CA ALA A 28 -2.23 25.83 -17.50
C ALA A 28 -1.36 25.73 -16.24
N PHE A 29 -0.10 25.31 -16.45
CA PHE A 29 0.91 25.30 -15.41
C PHE A 29 2.25 25.82 -15.94
N VAL A 30 3.05 26.38 -15.03
CA VAL A 30 4.38 26.93 -15.32
C VAL A 30 5.33 26.44 -14.22
N ASP A 31 6.47 25.87 -14.62
CA ASP A 31 7.52 25.39 -13.70
C ASP A 31 6.97 24.52 -12.55
N GLY A 32 6.04 23.63 -12.87
CA GLY A 32 5.48 22.67 -11.93
C GLY A 32 4.32 23.19 -11.06
N ILE A 33 3.88 24.43 -11.24
CA ILE A 33 2.77 25.02 -10.48
C ILE A 33 1.61 25.35 -11.43
N ILE A 34 0.40 24.95 -11.07
CA ILE A 34 -0.82 25.28 -11.79
C ILE A 34 -1.07 26.80 -11.66
N THR A 35 -1.20 27.47 -12.79
CA THR A 35 -1.39 28.92 -12.82
C THR A 35 -2.82 29.33 -13.18
N GLU A 36 -3.49 28.53 -14.00
CA GLU A 36 -4.84 28.84 -14.50
C GLU A 36 -5.68 27.56 -14.60
N VAL A 37 -6.95 27.68 -14.24
CA VAL A 37 -8.00 26.66 -14.49
C VAL A 37 -9.24 27.42 -14.95
N GLY A 38 -9.73 27.16 -16.14
CA GLY A 38 -10.83 27.90 -16.71
C GLY A 38 -11.73 27.05 -17.61
N GLU A 39 -12.82 27.66 -18.08
CA GLU A 39 -13.74 27.06 -19.05
C GLU A 39 -13.00 26.76 -20.37
N PRO A 40 -13.47 25.79 -21.18
CA PRO A 40 -12.86 25.49 -22.48
C PRO A 40 -12.70 26.71 -23.36
N GLY A 41 -11.50 26.95 -23.88
CA GLY A 41 -11.13 28.10 -24.69
C GLY A 41 -10.85 29.39 -23.93
N SER A 42 -10.97 29.39 -22.58
CA SER A 42 -10.68 30.60 -21.78
C SER A 42 -9.21 30.72 -21.42
N VAL A 43 -8.45 29.62 -21.37
CA VAL A 43 -7.02 29.61 -21.08
C VAL A 43 -6.23 29.78 -22.36
N SER A 44 -5.50 30.90 -22.49
CA SER A 44 -4.77 31.21 -23.71
C SER A 44 -3.67 30.20 -24.01
N THR A 45 -3.65 29.66 -25.21
CA THR A 45 -2.55 28.83 -25.74
C THR A 45 -1.41 29.66 -26.34
N ALA A 46 -1.61 30.98 -26.50
CA ALA A 46 -0.57 31.87 -26.97
C ALA A 46 0.66 31.85 -26.03
N HIS A 47 1.84 31.71 -26.61
CA HIS A 47 3.10 31.60 -25.88
C HIS A 47 3.22 30.34 -24.98
N ALA A 48 2.37 29.32 -25.16
CA ALA A 48 2.58 28.03 -24.54
C ALA A 48 3.86 27.39 -25.10
N HIS A 49 4.74 26.95 -24.21
CA HIS A 49 5.89 26.12 -24.61
C HIS A 49 5.40 24.75 -25.12
N ARG A 50 4.33 24.25 -24.51
CA ARG A 50 3.67 22.99 -24.88
C ARG A 50 2.16 23.14 -24.78
N HIS A 51 1.47 22.65 -25.82
CA HIS A 51 0.01 22.53 -25.84
C HIS A 51 -0.36 21.05 -25.98
N ILE A 52 -1.28 20.59 -25.17
CA ILE A 52 -1.78 19.22 -25.14
C ILE A 52 -3.30 19.28 -25.27
N ASP A 53 -3.81 18.68 -26.30
CA ASP A 53 -5.23 18.42 -26.46
C ASP A 53 -5.62 17.23 -25.58
N ALA A 54 -6.52 17.46 -24.64
CA ALA A 54 -7.04 16.47 -23.71
C ALA A 54 -8.55 16.25 -23.88
N ASP A 55 -9.11 16.65 -25.03
CA ASP A 55 -10.53 16.44 -25.33
C ASP A 55 -10.89 14.95 -25.26
N GLY A 56 -11.99 14.64 -24.61
CA GLY A 56 -12.44 13.27 -24.34
C GLY A 56 -11.66 12.52 -23.27
N LEU A 57 -10.58 13.10 -22.69
CA LEU A 57 -9.80 12.48 -21.64
C LEU A 57 -10.17 13.02 -20.25
N LEU A 58 -10.05 12.15 -19.25
CA LEU A 58 -10.21 12.51 -17.85
C LEU A 58 -8.92 13.17 -17.32
N LEU A 59 -9.05 14.34 -16.71
CA LEU A 59 -7.95 15.02 -16.01
C LEU A 59 -8.21 14.99 -14.51
N THR A 60 -7.24 14.51 -13.74
CA THR A 60 -7.31 14.47 -12.28
C THR A 60 -6.00 14.95 -11.66
N PRO A 61 -5.98 15.30 -10.35
CA PRO A 61 -4.71 15.33 -9.60
C PRO A 61 -4.04 13.95 -9.65
N GLY A 62 -2.73 13.90 -9.48
CA GLY A 62 -2.00 12.66 -9.24
C GLY A 62 -2.38 12.03 -7.89
N TRP A 63 -2.35 10.70 -7.82
CA TRP A 63 -2.73 9.99 -6.59
C TRP A 63 -1.68 10.16 -5.51
N VAL A 64 -2.14 10.27 -4.25
CA VAL A 64 -1.29 10.34 -3.05
C VAL A 64 -1.53 9.08 -2.23
N ASP A 65 -0.59 8.16 -2.27
CA ASP A 65 -0.64 6.89 -1.56
C ASP A 65 0.09 7.00 -0.22
N VAL A 66 -0.67 6.92 0.87
CA VAL A 66 -0.17 7.19 2.23
C VAL A 66 0.23 5.93 2.99
N HIS A 67 0.17 4.75 2.35
CA HIS A 67 0.53 3.50 3.02
C HIS A 67 1.28 2.56 2.08
N THR A 68 2.59 2.72 2.03
CA THR A 68 3.51 1.95 1.19
C THR A 68 4.73 1.49 1.98
N HIS A 69 5.49 0.53 1.43
CA HIS A 69 6.68 -0.07 2.03
C HIS A 69 7.88 -0.03 1.08
N TYR A 70 8.10 1.15 0.48
CA TYR A 70 9.27 1.39 -0.38
C TYR A 70 10.56 1.67 0.38
N ASP A 71 10.60 1.53 1.69
CA ASP A 71 11.72 1.92 2.56
C ASP A 71 13.09 1.37 2.12
N ALA A 72 13.12 0.12 1.65
CA ALA A 72 14.29 -0.46 1.03
C ALA A 72 14.37 -0.10 -0.46
N GLN A 73 13.28 -0.33 -1.21
CA GLN A 73 13.24 -0.19 -2.66
C GLN A 73 13.62 1.22 -3.13
N ALA A 74 13.24 2.27 -2.40
CA ALA A 74 13.61 3.65 -2.70
C ALA A 74 15.13 3.92 -2.69
N THR A 75 15.93 3.02 -2.12
CA THR A 75 17.39 3.19 -2.10
C THR A 75 18.07 2.70 -3.39
N TRP A 76 17.35 1.93 -4.25
CA TRP A 76 17.91 1.37 -5.49
C TRP A 76 17.01 1.51 -6.73
N ASP A 77 15.69 1.69 -6.55
CA ASP A 77 14.74 1.77 -7.68
C ASP A 77 14.23 3.20 -7.87
N PRO A 78 14.63 3.87 -8.95
CA PRO A 78 14.16 5.22 -9.24
C PRO A 78 12.69 5.27 -9.69
N TRP A 79 12.11 4.14 -10.09
CA TRP A 79 10.77 4.10 -10.66
C TRP A 79 9.66 3.92 -9.63
N LEU A 80 9.96 3.36 -8.46
CA LEU A 80 9.00 3.05 -7.38
C LEU A 80 7.74 2.35 -7.91
N THR A 81 7.99 1.32 -8.74
CA THR A 81 6.92 0.47 -9.25
C THR A 81 6.46 -0.51 -8.17
N PRO A 82 5.17 -0.88 -8.13
CA PRO A 82 4.13 -0.63 -9.13
C PRO A 82 3.39 0.71 -9.02
N SER A 83 3.52 1.50 -7.95
CA SER A 83 2.73 2.72 -7.71
C SER A 83 2.76 3.70 -8.89
N SER A 84 3.93 3.94 -9.47
CA SER A 84 4.11 4.86 -10.59
C SER A 84 3.41 4.42 -11.89
N TRP A 85 3.19 3.13 -12.10
CA TRP A 85 2.38 2.62 -13.23
C TRP A 85 0.89 2.93 -13.08
N HIS A 86 0.42 3.17 -11.86
CA HIS A 86 -0.98 3.37 -11.53
C HIS A 86 -1.35 4.84 -11.26
N GLY A 87 -0.54 5.79 -11.76
CA GLY A 87 -0.79 7.23 -11.67
C GLY A 87 -0.53 7.83 -10.29
N VAL A 88 0.15 7.13 -9.39
CA VAL A 88 0.61 7.68 -8.11
C VAL A 88 1.74 8.67 -8.38
N THR A 89 1.65 9.85 -7.78
CA THR A 89 2.65 10.92 -7.90
C THR A 89 3.34 11.22 -6.58
N SER A 90 2.78 10.72 -5.48
CA SER A 90 3.37 10.87 -4.14
C SER A 90 3.09 9.63 -3.29
N VAL A 91 4.12 9.15 -2.56
CA VAL A 91 3.99 8.03 -1.63
C VAL A 91 4.45 8.42 -0.22
N VAL A 92 3.87 7.77 0.79
CA VAL A 92 4.38 7.81 2.17
C VAL A 92 4.73 6.39 2.61
N MET A 93 5.97 6.20 3.03
CA MET A 93 6.53 4.94 3.52
C MET A 93 6.91 5.02 5.00
N GLY A 94 7.49 3.96 5.58
CA GLY A 94 7.75 3.87 7.00
C GLY A 94 6.49 3.54 7.81
N ASN A 95 5.57 2.78 7.23
CA ASN A 95 4.32 2.36 7.86
C ASN A 95 4.52 1.12 8.76
N CYS A 96 3.48 0.73 9.47
CA CYS A 96 3.40 -0.52 10.24
C CYS A 96 4.50 -0.73 11.29
N GLY A 97 5.25 0.32 11.64
CA GLY A 97 6.34 0.24 12.61
C GLY A 97 7.60 -0.48 12.10
N VAL A 98 7.72 -0.73 10.80
CA VAL A 98 8.90 -1.32 10.16
C VAL A 98 9.57 -0.33 9.21
N GLY A 99 10.90 -0.40 9.11
CA GLY A 99 11.70 0.52 8.31
C GLY A 99 13.19 0.35 8.58
N PHE A 100 14.03 1.16 7.94
CA PHE A 100 15.48 1.00 7.93
C PHE A 100 16.25 2.14 8.59
N ALA A 101 15.57 3.00 9.37
CA ALA A 101 16.21 4.09 10.09
C ALA A 101 15.49 4.44 11.41
N PRO A 102 16.27 4.74 12.51
CA PRO A 102 17.73 4.70 12.58
C PRO A 102 18.27 3.26 12.54
N ALA A 103 19.52 3.06 12.09
CA ALA A 103 20.10 1.73 11.90
C ALA A 103 21.57 1.68 12.35
N ALA A 104 21.84 1.02 13.46
CA ALA A 104 23.22 0.71 13.85
C ALA A 104 23.79 -0.39 12.93
N PRO A 105 25.08 -0.33 12.53
CA PRO A 105 25.68 -1.29 11.61
C PRO A 105 25.50 -2.75 11.99
N GLU A 106 25.56 -3.05 13.27
CA GLU A 106 25.37 -4.41 13.82
C GLU A 106 23.91 -4.88 13.75
N ARG A 107 22.96 -4.02 13.39
CA ARG A 107 21.53 -4.31 13.26
C ARG A 107 21.05 -4.42 11.82
N HIS A 108 21.88 -4.16 10.82
CA HIS A 108 21.47 -4.18 9.42
C HIS A 108 20.81 -5.49 9.01
N GLN A 109 21.44 -6.64 9.30
CA GLN A 109 20.86 -7.94 8.97
C GLN A 109 19.56 -8.21 9.73
N TRP A 110 19.49 -7.81 10.99
CA TRP A 110 18.28 -7.98 11.80
C TRP A 110 17.10 -7.14 11.24
N LEU A 111 17.35 -5.91 10.77
CA LEU A 111 16.33 -5.08 10.12
C LEU A 111 15.85 -5.71 8.81
N ILE A 112 16.74 -6.32 8.03
CA ILE A 112 16.40 -7.08 6.83
C ILE A 112 15.52 -8.27 7.16
N ASP A 113 15.88 -9.07 8.17
CA ASP A 113 15.12 -10.25 8.60
C ASP A 113 13.72 -9.85 9.15
N LEU A 114 13.63 -8.70 9.83
CA LEU A 114 12.35 -8.14 10.26
C LEU A 114 11.47 -7.78 9.08
N MET A 115 12.01 -7.02 8.11
CA MET A 115 11.28 -6.58 6.93
C MET A 115 10.88 -7.77 6.03
N GLU A 116 11.77 -8.75 5.84
CA GLU A 116 11.45 -9.97 5.08
C GLU A 116 10.29 -10.74 5.70
N GLY A 117 10.24 -10.81 7.04
CA GLY A 117 9.19 -11.54 7.75
C GLY A 117 7.83 -10.82 7.73
N VAL A 118 7.83 -9.50 7.87
CA VAL A 118 6.60 -8.70 7.94
C VAL A 118 6.04 -8.40 6.57
N GLU A 119 6.91 -7.96 5.64
CA GLU A 119 6.49 -7.40 4.35
C GLU A 119 6.75 -8.34 3.17
N ASP A 120 7.26 -9.56 3.42
CA ASP A 120 7.54 -10.56 2.36
C ASP A 120 8.42 -10.00 1.22
N ILE A 121 9.36 -9.11 1.57
CA ILE A 121 10.36 -8.59 0.61
C ILE A 121 11.57 -9.53 0.65
N PRO A 122 12.06 -10.04 -0.50
CA PRO A 122 13.17 -10.99 -0.48
C PRO A 122 14.41 -10.42 0.20
N GLY A 123 14.89 -11.10 1.26
CA GLY A 123 16.06 -10.65 2.03
C GLY A 123 17.31 -10.51 1.16
N SER A 124 17.51 -11.39 0.16
CA SER A 124 18.62 -11.29 -0.79
C SER A 124 18.60 -10.00 -1.61
N ALA A 125 17.40 -9.54 -1.99
CA ALA A 125 17.24 -8.27 -2.72
C ALA A 125 17.62 -7.09 -1.83
N MET A 126 17.24 -7.11 -0.56
CA MET A 126 17.59 -6.04 0.38
C MET A 126 19.08 -6.03 0.73
N VAL A 127 19.71 -7.20 0.91
CA VAL A 127 21.16 -7.31 1.15
C VAL A 127 21.97 -6.73 -0.01
N GLU A 128 21.58 -7.00 -1.26
CA GLU A 128 22.27 -6.49 -2.43
C GLU A 128 21.92 -5.02 -2.74
N GLY A 129 20.64 -4.64 -2.54
CA GLY A 129 20.12 -3.34 -2.95
C GLY A 129 20.45 -2.20 -2.00
N ILE A 130 20.40 -2.42 -0.68
CA ILE A 130 20.57 -1.35 0.31
C ILE A 130 22.06 -1.01 0.47
N LYS A 131 22.39 0.25 0.21
CA LYS A 131 23.74 0.80 0.39
C LYS A 131 23.84 1.57 1.70
N TRP A 132 23.80 0.96 2.80
CA TRP A 132 23.77 1.56 4.14
C TRP A 132 24.68 2.81 4.31
N GLU A 133 24.22 3.97 3.84
CA GLU A 133 24.90 5.26 3.91
C GLU A 133 24.45 6.11 5.11
N TRP A 134 23.74 5.50 6.06
CA TRP A 134 23.16 6.18 7.22
C TRP A 134 23.24 5.32 8.50
N THR A 135 23.22 6.01 9.62
CA THR A 135 23.02 5.47 10.96
C THR A 135 21.80 6.13 11.61
N SER A 136 21.68 7.44 11.46
CA SER A 136 20.56 8.23 11.98
C SER A 136 19.42 8.35 10.96
N PHE A 137 18.25 8.76 11.43
CA PHE A 137 17.11 9.02 10.55
C PHE A 137 17.33 10.24 9.62
N PRO A 138 17.91 11.37 10.07
CA PRO A 138 18.28 12.46 9.17
C PRO A 138 19.22 12.04 8.03
N GLU A 139 20.24 11.22 8.30
CA GLU A 139 21.13 10.71 7.26
C GLU A 139 20.40 9.80 6.25
N TYR A 140 19.42 9.03 6.70
CA TYR A 140 18.55 8.25 5.80
C TYR A 140 17.75 9.16 4.87
N LEU A 141 17.17 10.25 5.40
CA LEU A 141 16.51 11.25 4.57
C LEU A 141 17.47 11.85 3.52
N ASP A 142 18.71 12.15 3.92
CA ASP A 142 19.72 12.69 3.01
C ASP A 142 20.12 11.67 1.93
N ALA A 143 20.18 10.38 2.26
CA ALA A 143 20.44 9.32 1.28
C ALA A 143 19.30 9.20 0.26
N LEU A 144 18.04 9.25 0.71
CA LEU A 144 16.88 9.25 -0.18
C LEU A 144 16.83 10.48 -1.10
N GLU A 145 17.18 11.66 -0.58
CA GLU A 145 17.18 12.92 -1.35
C GLU A 145 18.23 12.93 -2.47
N ARG A 146 19.36 12.23 -2.28
CA ARG A 146 20.38 12.09 -3.31
C ARG A 146 19.99 11.15 -4.45
N THR A 147 19.04 10.25 -4.23
CA THR A 147 18.59 9.28 -5.24
C THR A 147 17.45 9.89 -6.06
N PRO A 148 17.62 10.00 -7.40
CA PRO A 148 16.54 10.51 -8.26
C PRO A 148 15.36 9.52 -8.31
N HIS A 149 14.12 10.05 -8.30
CA HIS A 149 12.91 9.22 -8.37
C HIS A 149 11.86 9.79 -9.33
N VAL A 150 10.98 8.93 -9.80
CA VAL A 150 9.91 9.32 -10.74
C VAL A 150 8.78 10.07 -10.05
N LEU A 151 8.55 9.82 -8.75
CA LEU A 151 7.48 10.42 -7.94
C LEU A 151 8.04 10.97 -6.63
N ASP A 152 7.26 11.83 -5.98
CA ASP A 152 7.60 12.36 -4.66
C ASP A 152 7.43 11.28 -3.58
N MET A 153 8.30 11.29 -2.58
CA MET A 153 8.19 10.38 -1.45
C MET A 153 8.39 11.08 -0.12
N GLY A 154 7.69 10.63 0.90
CA GLY A 154 7.93 10.98 2.29
C GLY A 154 8.00 9.74 3.15
N THR A 155 8.56 9.83 4.33
CA THR A 155 8.71 8.68 5.22
C THR A 155 8.40 9.03 6.67
N GLN A 156 7.98 8.02 7.43
CA GLN A 156 7.75 8.08 8.87
C GLN A 156 8.88 7.36 9.59
N ILE A 157 9.19 7.76 10.84
CA ILE A 157 10.11 6.99 11.67
C ILE A 157 9.41 5.75 12.21
N ALA A 158 10.02 4.57 12.01
CA ALA A 158 9.45 3.29 12.37
C ALA A 158 9.85 2.85 13.79
N HIS A 159 8.86 2.47 14.61
CA HIS A 159 9.07 2.08 16.01
C HIS A 159 10.01 0.90 16.18
N GLY A 160 9.90 -0.12 15.31
CA GLY A 160 10.76 -1.31 15.38
C GLY A 160 12.24 -0.98 15.23
N ALA A 161 12.59 -0.15 14.24
CA ALA A 161 13.96 0.32 14.04
C ALA A 161 14.45 1.18 15.22
N LEU A 162 13.59 2.11 15.69
CA LEU A 162 13.91 2.99 16.82
C LEU A 162 14.18 2.21 18.11
N ARG A 163 13.33 1.23 18.44
CA ARG A 163 13.54 0.37 19.64
C ARG A 163 14.80 -0.45 19.53
N ALA A 164 15.07 -1.06 18.37
CA ALA A 164 16.27 -1.84 18.15
C ALA A 164 17.55 -0.98 18.26
N PHE A 165 17.47 0.27 17.80
CA PHE A 165 18.58 1.22 17.89
C PHE A 165 18.88 1.67 19.32
N VAL A 166 17.85 1.99 20.11
CA VAL A 166 18.00 2.51 21.49
C VAL A 166 18.23 1.39 22.50
N MET A 167 17.49 0.31 22.39
CA MET A 167 17.43 -0.76 23.41
C MET A 167 18.22 -2.02 23.02
N GLY A 168 18.69 -2.11 21.77
CA GLY A 168 19.40 -3.28 21.28
C GLY A 168 18.55 -4.56 21.32
N ASP A 169 19.11 -5.67 21.87
CA ASP A 169 18.42 -6.97 21.98
C ASP A 169 17.16 -6.90 22.85
N ARG A 170 17.16 -6.06 23.88
CA ARG A 170 15.97 -5.83 24.72
C ARG A 170 14.81 -5.28 23.90
N GLY A 171 15.09 -4.31 23.03
CA GLY A 171 14.10 -3.72 22.13
C GLY A 171 13.57 -4.74 21.14
N ALA A 172 14.47 -5.53 20.53
CA ALA A 172 14.13 -6.59 19.60
C ALA A 172 13.24 -7.68 20.27
N ALA A 173 13.51 -8.01 21.52
CA ALA A 173 12.73 -8.98 22.31
C ALA A 173 11.40 -8.41 22.87
N ASN A 174 11.02 -7.18 22.53
CA ASN A 174 9.83 -6.50 23.07
C ASN A 174 9.82 -6.36 24.61
N GLU A 175 11.00 -6.25 25.26
CA GLU A 175 11.06 -5.92 26.69
C GLU A 175 10.54 -4.51 26.96
N ASP A 176 10.03 -4.27 28.16
CA ASP A 176 9.57 -2.94 28.56
C ASP A 176 10.70 -1.90 28.51
N ALA A 177 10.40 -0.74 27.96
CA ALA A 177 11.34 0.38 27.92
C ALA A 177 11.48 1.03 29.31
N THR A 178 12.71 1.33 29.69
CA THR A 178 12.97 2.15 30.87
C THR A 178 12.69 3.64 30.59
N ALA A 179 12.58 4.46 31.64
CA ALA A 179 12.43 5.90 31.49
C ALA A 179 13.58 6.53 30.66
N SER A 180 14.79 5.99 30.73
CA SER A 180 15.93 6.43 29.91
C SER A 180 15.74 6.05 28.44
N ASP A 181 15.27 4.82 28.15
CA ASP A 181 14.98 4.37 26.79
C ASP A 181 13.90 5.25 26.16
N ILE A 182 12.82 5.51 26.89
CA ILE A 182 11.72 6.39 26.44
C ILE A 182 12.24 7.80 26.13
N ALA A 183 13.06 8.37 27.01
CA ALA A 183 13.64 9.70 26.79
C ALA A 183 14.52 9.75 25.52
N GLN A 184 15.32 8.70 25.26
CA GLN A 184 16.15 8.61 24.06
C GLN A 184 15.29 8.42 22.80
N MET A 185 14.30 7.52 22.81
CA MET A 185 13.37 7.35 21.68
C MET A 185 12.61 8.64 21.39
N SER A 186 12.15 9.35 22.41
CA SER A 186 11.50 10.66 22.28
C SER A 186 12.42 11.70 21.64
N ALA A 187 13.69 11.75 22.02
CA ALA A 187 14.66 12.69 21.45
C ALA A 187 14.96 12.39 19.97
N LEU A 188 15.17 11.11 19.62
CA LEU A 188 15.41 10.69 18.24
C LEU A 188 14.17 10.88 17.36
N THR A 189 12.97 10.70 17.90
CA THR A 189 11.72 11.00 17.18
C THR A 189 11.60 12.50 16.92
N GLU A 190 11.94 13.34 17.89
CA GLU A 190 11.97 14.80 17.70
C GLU A 190 12.99 15.21 16.63
N GLU A 191 14.19 14.63 16.65
CA GLU A 191 15.21 14.84 15.63
C GLU A 191 14.71 14.45 14.23
N ALA A 192 14.12 13.26 14.09
CA ALA A 192 13.58 12.75 12.84
C ALA A 192 12.48 13.69 12.28
N LEU A 193 11.54 14.11 13.10
CA LEU A 193 10.48 15.03 12.71
C LEU A 193 11.03 16.40 12.28
N ARG A 194 12.00 16.95 13.01
CA ARG A 194 12.67 18.21 12.64
C ARG A 194 13.47 18.10 11.35
N ALA A 195 14.03 16.92 11.06
CA ALA A 195 14.73 16.65 9.79
C ALA A 195 13.76 16.47 8.61
N GLY A 196 12.48 16.22 8.87
CA GLY A 196 11.47 16.14 7.83
C GLY A 196 10.65 14.85 7.80
N ALA A 197 10.73 13.99 8.81
CA ALA A 197 9.82 12.84 8.90
C ALA A 197 8.35 13.32 8.89
N LEU A 198 7.49 12.58 8.18
CA LEU A 198 6.06 12.90 8.09
C LEU A 198 5.26 12.39 9.29
N GLY A 199 5.88 11.60 10.15
CA GLY A 199 5.22 11.04 11.31
C GLY A 199 6.02 9.93 11.97
N PHE A 200 5.30 9.17 12.79
CA PHE A 200 5.78 8.00 13.50
C PHE A 200 4.83 6.83 13.27
N SER A 201 5.36 5.63 13.10
CA SER A 201 4.54 4.43 12.94
C SER A 201 4.89 3.33 13.92
N THR A 202 3.88 2.54 14.32
CA THR A 202 4.06 1.36 15.18
C THR A 202 3.15 0.21 14.78
N SER A 203 3.54 -1.01 15.13
CA SER A 203 2.72 -2.21 15.04
C SER A 203 2.23 -2.65 16.41
N ARG A 204 0.95 -3.06 16.48
CA ARG A 204 0.33 -3.64 17.68
C ARG A 204 -0.26 -5.02 17.38
N THR A 205 -0.21 -5.46 16.12
CA THR A 205 -0.80 -6.74 15.73
C THR A 205 0.15 -7.91 15.95
N SER A 206 -0.41 -9.02 16.37
CA SER A 206 0.29 -10.30 16.50
C SER A 206 0.60 -10.98 15.15
N MET A 207 0.08 -10.42 14.05
CA MET A 207 0.31 -10.92 12.69
C MET A 207 1.68 -10.51 12.14
N HIS A 208 2.21 -9.36 12.56
CA HIS A 208 3.51 -8.87 12.12
C HIS A 208 4.64 -9.56 12.88
N ARG A 209 5.38 -10.41 12.16
CA ARG A 209 6.48 -11.20 12.72
C ARG A 209 7.69 -11.15 11.84
N SER A 210 8.87 -11.18 12.48
CA SER A 210 10.14 -11.38 11.78
C SER A 210 10.18 -12.76 11.11
N LYS A 211 11.19 -12.99 10.29
CA LYS A 211 11.44 -14.29 9.66
C LYS A 211 11.64 -15.43 10.68
N SER A 212 12.17 -15.11 11.87
CA SER A 212 12.33 -16.05 13.01
C SER A 212 11.02 -16.26 13.80
N GLY A 213 9.94 -15.54 13.47
CA GLY A 213 8.63 -15.64 14.14
C GLY A 213 8.46 -14.72 15.35
N GLU A 214 9.42 -13.85 15.64
CA GLU A 214 9.34 -12.85 16.71
C GLU A 214 8.40 -11.70 16.31
N LEU A 215 7.69 -11.15 17.30
CA LEU A 215 6.81 -10.00 17.09
C LEU A 215 7.62 -8.74 16.75
N VAL A 216 7.07 -7.88 15.90
CA VAL A 216 7.67 -6.55 15.62
C VAL A 216 7.88 -5.80 16.93
N PRO A 217 9.06 -5.20 17.16
CA PRO A 217 9.29 -4.37 18.34
C PRO A 217 8.31 -3.20 18.42
N GLY A 218 7.73 -3.03 19.60
CA GLY A 218 6.64 -2.07 19.82
C GLY A 218 5.26 -2.71 19.92
N THR A 219 5.09 -3.99 19.49
CA THR A 219 3.80 -4.69 19.59
C THR A 219 3.28 -4.72 21.04
N ASN A 220 4.17 -4.87 22.01
CA ASN A 220 3.85 -4.91 23.44
C ASN A 220 4.22 -3.62 24.20
N ALA A 221 4.59 -2.55 23.49
CA ALA A 221 4.99 -1.29 24.12
C ALA A 221 3.92 -0.75 25.08
N GLN A 222 4.36 -0.35 26.27
CA GLN A 222 3.47 0.22 27.28
C GLN A 222 3.01 1.64 26.89
N PRO A 223 1.85 2.11 27.39
CA PRO A 223 1.34 3.45 27.06
C PRO A 223 2.34 4.58 27.31
N ASP A 224 3.15 4.50 28.37
CA ASP A 224 4.14 5.55 28.69
C ASP A 224 5.18 5.74 27.59
N GLU A 225 5.56 4.67 26.89
CA GLU A 225 6.48 4.72 25.77
C GLU A 225 5.87 5.49 24.59
N VAL A 226 4.65 5.14 24.19
CA VAL A 226 3.96 5.84 23.08
C VAL A 226 3.60 7.29 23.44
N PHE A 227 3.37 7.57 24.74
CA PHE A 227 3.16 8.94 25.21
C PHE A 227 4.45 9.78 25.20
N GLY A 228 5.62 9.17 25.48
CA GLY A 228 6.91 9.82 25.30
C GLY A 228 7.16 10.25 23.85
N ILE A 229 6.76 9.42 22.89
CA ILE A 229 6.78 9.75 21.45
C ILE A 229 5.80 10.88 21.13
N ALA A 230 4.57 10.80 21.66
CA ALA A 230 3.56 11.85 21.49
C ALA A 230 4.05 13.23 21.98
N ASP A 231 4.80 13.27 23.08
CA ASP A 231 5.39 14.51 23.59
C ASP A 231 6.44 15.10 22.64
N ALA A 232 7.24 14.25 21.96
CA ALA A 232 8.15 14.69 20.90
C ALA A 232 7.37 15.33 19.74
N MET A 233 6.31 14.67 19.27
CA MET A 233 5.44 15.20 18.20
C MET A 233 4.84 16.55 18.58
N LYS A 234 4.38 16.69 19.83
CA LYS A 234 3.86 17.98 20.36
C LYS A 234 4.91 19.10 20.32
N ARG A 235 6.15 18.80 20.71
CA ARG A 235 7.24 19.80 20.70
C ARG A 235 7.59 20.28 19.29
N VAL A 236 7.44 19.40 18.29
CA VAL A 236 7.69 19.75 16.88
C VAL A 236 6.46 20.41 16.24
N GLY A 237 5.26 19.99 16.61
CA GLY A 237 4.00 20.58 16.16
C GLY A 237 3.49 20.04 14.81
N HIS A 238 4.04 18.94 14.31
CA HIS A 238 3.56 18.26 13.11
C HIS A 238 3.80 16.75 13.17
N GLY A 239 3.31 16.05 12.16
CA GLY A 239 3.42 14.61 11.96
C GLY A 239 2.11 13.88 12.27
N ILE A 240 2.04 12.64 11.81
CA ILE A 240 0.94 11.71 12.05
C ILE A 240 1.45 10.56 12.91
N PHE A 241 0.61 10.03 13.78
CA PHE A 241 0.89 8.80 14.52
C PHE A 241 0.10 7.65 13.88
N GLN A 242 0.77 6.85 13.06
CA GLN A 242 0.17 5.72 12.36
C GLN A 242 0.38 4.43 13.16
N PHE A 243 -0.64 3.58 13.22
CA PHE A 243 -0.43 2.26 13.79
C PHE A 243 -1.29 1.17 13.13
N SER A 244 -0.70 -0.03 13.08
CA SER A 244 -1.35 -1.27 12.69
C SER A 244 -1.83 -1.99 13.94
N PRO A 245 -3.15 -2.01 14.21
CA PRO A 245 -3.70 -2.50 15.46
C PRO A 245 -3.83 -4.02 15.48
N GLU A 246 -3.95 -4.59 16.67
CA GLU A 246 -4.68 -5.82 16.84
C GLU A 246 -6.17 -5.48 16.75
N HIS A 247 -6.77 -5.72 15.59
CA HIS A 247 -8.10 -5.20 15.24
C HIS A 247 -9.18 -5.50 16.27
N SER A 248 -9.16 -6.72 16.86
CA SER A 248 -10.11 -7.13 17.90
C SER A 248 -10.02 -6.30 19.18
N ARG A 249 -8.85 -5.70 19.46
CA ARG A 249 -8.57 -4.94 20.68
C ARG A 249 -8.85 -3.45 20.57
N VAL A 250 -8.97 -2.91 19.34
CA VAL A 250 -9.16 -1.46 19.13
C VAL A 250 -10.30 -0.89 19.96
N PRO A 251 -11.55 -1.42 19.91
CA PRO A 251 -12.65 -0.83 20.64
C PRO A 251 -12.67 -1.18 22.15
N VAL A 252 -11.74 -2.00 22.64
CA VAL A 252 -11.72 -2.49 24.02
C VAL A 252 -10.56 -1.85 24.79
N ASP A 253 -9.34 -2.18 24.41
CA ASP A 253 -8.14 -1.85 25.18
C ASP A 253 -7.35 -0.67 24.59
N GLU A 254 -7.39 -0.51 23.26
CA GLU A 254 -6.49 0.42 22.59
C GLU A 254 -7.09 1.81 22.39
N TRP A 255 -8.41 1.91 22.29
CA TRP A 255 -9.09 3.18 22.05
C TRP A 255 -8.79 4.27 23.10
N PRO A 256 -8.80 3.99 24.42
CA PRO A 256 -8.54 5.02 25.44
C PRO A 256 -7.15 5.66 25.33
N TRP A 257 -6.09 4.87 25.05
CA TRP A 257 -4.76 5.45 24.92
C TRP A 257 -4.57 6.16 23.57
N MET A 258 -5.26 5.74 22.51
CA MET A 258 -5.28 6.46 21.23
C MET A 258 -5.86 7.87 21.39
N GLN A 259 -6.97 8.00 22.13
CA GLN A 259 -7.56 9.29 22.44
C GLN A 259 -6.61 10.15 23.26
N GLU A 260 -5.96 9.58 24.28
CA GLU A 260 -4.96 10.32 25.07
C GLU A 260 -3.78 10.75 24.21
N LEU A 261 -3.29 9.89 23.32
CA LEU A 261 -2.21 10.19 22.40
C LEU A 261 -2.60 11.36 21.46
N ALA A 262 -3.79 11.33 20.87
CA ALA A 262 -4.28 12.41 20.00
C ALA A 262 -4.37 13.75 20.74
N ARG A 263 -4.93 13.73 21.97
CA ARG A 263 -5.01 14.94 22.82
C ARG A 263 -3.63 15.45 23.25
N ARG A 264 -2.74 14.53 23.61
CA ARG A 264 -1.41 14.85 24.13
C ARG A 264 -0.48 15.39 23.03
N SER A 265 -0.44 14.74 21.90
CA SER A 265 0.40 15.14 20.76
C SER A 265 -0.16 16.34 20.00
N GLY A 266 -1.49 16.48 19.93
CA GLY A 266 -2.17 17.38 19.00
C GLY A 266 -2.08 16.94 17.54
N ALA A 267 -1.41 15.80 17.27
CA ALA A 267 -1.25 15.19 15.96
C ALA A 267 -2.47 14.34 15.58
N THR A 268 -2.58 14.02 14.30
CA THR A 268 -3.56 13.02 13.84
C THR A 268 -3.09 11.61 14.19
N VAL A 269 -3.96 10.83 14.81
CA VAL A 269 -3.78 9.39 15.00
C VAL A 269 -4.46 8.66 13.85
N SER A 270 -3.73 7.80 13.16
CA SER A 270 -4.21 7.02 12.03
C SER A 270 -4.13 5.53 12.33
N VAL A 271 -5.27 4.85 12.37
CA VAL A 271 -5.36 3.41 12.65
C VAL A 271 -5.84 2.66 11.42
N ASN A 272 -5.30 1.46 11.16
CA ASN A 272 -5.82 0.62 10.10
C ASN A 272 -7.15 -0.02 10.54
N VAL A 273 -8.15 -0.02 9.65
CA VAL A 273 -9.43 -0.69 9.89
C VAL A 273 -9.72 -1.70 8.79
N ASN A 274 -9.90 -2.96 9.20
CA ASN A 274 -10.27 -4.06 8.33
C ASN A 274 -11.37 -4.89 8.98
N GLN A 275 -12.21 -5.51 8.17
CA GLN A 275 -13.09 -6.59 8.60
C GLN A 275 -12.27 -7.89 8.62
N LEU A 276 -12.26 -8.56 9.76
CA LEU A 276 -11.61 -9.85 9.94
C LEU A 276 -12.53 -10.99 9.53
N ASP A 277 -11.95 -12.12 9.13
CA ASP A 277 -12.70 -13.32 8.73
C ASP A 277 -13.20 -14.17 9.93
N ASP A 278 -13.39 -13.55 11.06
CA ASP A 278 -13.92 -14.16 12.29
C ASP A 278 -15.42 -13.92 12.49
N GLY A 279 -16.07 -13.22 11.55
CA GLY A 279 -17.48 -12.85 11.63
C GLY A 279 -17.78 -11.78 12.68
N SER A 280 -16.75 -11.19 13.30
CA SER A 280 -16.95 -10.12 14.28
C SER A 280 -17.33 -8.80 13.60
N GLU A 281 -18.13 -7.99 14.29
CA GLU A 281 -18.50 -6.63 13.87
C GLU A 281 -17.59 -5.57 14.52
N VAL A 282 -16.36 -5.94 14.87
CA VAL A 282 -15.39 -5.06 15.55
C VAL A 282 -15.08 -3.82 14.71
N TRP A 283 -14.95 -3.98 13.40
CA TRP A 283 -14.71 -2.88 12.48
C TRP A 283 -15.83 -1.81 12.52
N ARG A 284 -17.12 -2.22 12.63
CA ARG A 284 -18.24 -1.27 12.78
C ARG A 284 -18.21 -0.55 14.12
N LYS A 285 -17.81 -1.24 15.20
CA LYS A 285 -17.59 -0.58 16.50
C LYS A 285 -16.50 0.46 16.41
N THR A 286 -15.40 0.16 15.68
CA THR A 286 -14.32 1.12 15.43
C THR A 286 -14.83 2.33 14.63
N LEU A 287 -15.65 2.13 13.58
CA LEU A 287 -16.26 3.25 12.83
C LEU A 287 -17.15 4.13 13.72
N ALA A 288 -17.94 3.52 14.61
CA ALA A 288 -18.77 4.27 15.56
C ALA A 288 -17.91 5.10 16.53
N LEU A 289 -16.78 4.56 16.99
CA LEU A 289 -15.84 5.28 17.85
C LEU A 289 -15.17 6.44 17.09
N LEU A 290 -14.81 6.26 15.81
CA LEU A 290 -14.29 7.34 14.96
C LEU A 290 -15.31 8.48 14.80
N THR A 291 -16.60 8.16 14.61
CA THR A 291 -17.66 9.17 14.57
C THR A 291 -17.73 9.96 15.87
N LYS A 292 -17.66 9.27 17.01
CA LYS A 292 -17.68 9.91 18.32
C LYS A 292 -16.45 10.80 18.53
N ALA A 293 -15.25 10.29 18.23
CA ALA A 293 -14.00 11.05 18.35
C ALA A 293 -14.04 12.34 17.53
N HIS A 294 -14.55 12.27 16.29
CA HIS A 294 -14.72 13.45 15.44
C HIS A 294 -15.67 14.49 16.07
N THR A 295 -16.80 14.02 16.63
CA THR A 295 -17.77 14.88 17.32
C THR A 295 -17.14 15.56 18.56
N ASP A 296 -16.27 14.82 19.25
CA ASP A 296 -15.56 15.31 20.43
C ASP A 296 -14.34 16.21 20.05
N GLY A 297 -14.06 16.41 18.76
CA GLY A 297 -12.95 17.24 18.26
C GLY A 297 -11.59 16.56 18.30
N GLU A 298 -11.55 15.24 18.47
CA GLU A 298 -10.32 14.44 18.48
C GLU A 298 -9.86 14.12 17.05
N LYS A 299 -8.56 14.21 16.80
CA LYS A 299 -7.95 13.99 15.49
C LYS A 299 -7.61 12.50 15.30
N ILE A 300 -8.63 11.65 15.22
CA ILE A 300 -8.45 10.22 14.95
C ILE A 300 -9.12 9.87 13.63
N VAL A 301 -8.38 9.22 12.74
CA VAL A 301 -8.85 8.74 11.44
C VAL A 301 -8.49 7.26 11.27
N ALA A 302 -9.14 6.57 10.35
CA ALA A 302 -8.75 5.22 10.01
C ALA A 302 -8.34 5.12 8.53
N GLN A 303 -7.36 4.26 8.24
CA GLN A 303 -7.03 3.85 6.88
C GLN A 303 -7.80 2.57 6.53
N THR A 304 -8.37 2.51 5.34
CA THR A 304 -9.04 1.34 4.79
C THR A 304 -8.59 1.08 3.37
N ALA A 305 -8.48 -0.19 3.02
CA ALA A 305 -8.18 -0.59 1.65
C ALA A 305 -9.36 -0.30 0.71
N GLY A 306 -9.08 0.01 -0.54
CA GLY A 306 -10.10 0.25 -1.57
C GLY A 306 -10.73 -1.02 -2.13
N ARG A 307 -10.22 -2.19 -1.74
CA ARG A 307 -10.74 -3.53 -2.08
C ARG A 307 -10.43 -4.51 -0.96
N SER A 308 -10.84 -5.77 -1.13
CA SER A 308 -10.35 -6.84 -0.26
C SER A 308 -8.83 -6.96 -0.36
N ILE A 309 -8.15 -7.03 0.78
CA ILE A 309 -6.76 -7.45 0.85
C ILE A 309 -6.76 -8.96 0.62
N GLY A 310 -6.05 -9.41 -0.42
CA GLY A 310 -6.16 -10.79 -0.85
C GLY A 310 -4.85 -11.40 -1.32
N ILE A 311 -4.68 -12.68 -1.02
CA ILE A 311 -3.51 -13.45 -1.38
C ILE A 311 -3.68 -13.99 -2.80
N LEU A 312 -2.68 -13.78 -3.64
CA LEU A 312 -2.54 -14.35 -4.98
C LEU A 312 -1.61 -15.56 -4.90
N MET A 313 -2.20 -16.75 -4.80
CA MET A 313 -1.45 -17.99 -4.64
C MET A 313 -1.02 -18.53 -5.99
N CYS A 314 0.28 -18.67 -6.22
CA CYS A 314 0.87 -19.30 -7.41
C CYS A 314 2.11 -20.10 -7.03
N LEU A 315 2.58 -21.01 -7.92
CA LEU A 315 3.72 -21.87 -7.63
C LEU A 315 5.08 -21.14 -7.59
N GLU A 316 5.12 -19.90 -8.05
CA GLU A 316 6.28 -19.01 -7.92
C GLU A 316 6.18 -18.10 -6.68
N GLY A 317 5.01 -18.03 -6.03
CA GLY A 317 4.75 -17.17 -4.88
C GLY A 317 5.35 -17.67 -3.57
N SER A 318 5.28 -16.83 -2.54
CA SER A 318 5.67 -17.16 -1.17
C SER A 318 4.59 -17.94 -0.42
N VAL A 319 3.33 -17.89 -0.88
CA VAL A 319 2.19 -18.57 -0.26
C VAL A 319 1.39 -19.33 -1.32
N HIS A 320 1.26 -20.65 -1.13
CA HIS A 320 0.32 -21.48 -1.90
C HIS A 320 0.00 -22.78 -1.15
N PRO A 321 -1.16 -23.44 -1.44
CA PRO A 321 -1.63 -24.58 -0.65
C PRO A 321 -0.71 -25.81 -0.61
N LEU A 322 0.27 -25.92 -1.50
CA LEU A 322 1.16 -27.07 -1.57
C LEU A 322 2.41 -26.96 -0.68
N LEU A 323 2.72 -25.76 -0.14
CA LEU A 323 4.01 -25.50 0.53
C LEU A 323 4.29 -26.43 1.72
N ALA A 324 3.28 -26.85 2.47
CA ALA A 324 3.47 -27.78 3.59
C ALA A 324 3.04 -29.23 3.25
N HIS A 325 2.85 -29.53 1.96
CA HIS A 325 2.40 -30.85 1.54
C HIS A 325 3.58 -31.81 1.32
N PRO A 326 3.59 -33.03 1.92
CA PRO A 326 4.71 -33.98 1.79
C PRO A 326 5.11 -34.23 0.34
N ALA A 327 4.13 -34.47 -0.55
CA ALA A 327 4.40 -34.71 -1.97
C ALA A 327 5.03 -33.50 -2.70
N TYR A 328 4.85 -32.27 -2.18
CA TYR A 328 5.48 -31.06 -2.72
C TYR A 328 6.92 -30.92 -2.22
N HIS A 329 7.18 -31.20 -0.94
CA HIS A 329 8.52 -31.07 -0.35
C HIS A 329 9.58 -31.86 -1.11
N GLU A 330 9.21 -33.02 -1.65
CA GLU A 330 10.12 -33.86 -2.44
C GLU A 330 10.64 -33.18 -3.71
N VAL A 331 9.91 -32.20 -4.25
CA VAL A 331 10.20 -31.52 -5.52
C VAL A 331 10.39 -30.03 -5.40
N ALA A 332 10.18 -29.45 -4.21
CA ALA A 332 10.26 -28.01 -3.97
C ALA A 332 11.64 -27.42 -4.34
N HIS A 333 12.70 -28.22 -4.20
CA HIS A 333 14.08 -27.82 -4.48
C HIS A 333 14.44 -27.82 -5.98
N LEU A 334 13.58 -28.42 -6.84
CA LEU A 334 13.86 -28.50 -8.28
C LEU A 334 13.71 -27.14 -8.98
N PRO A 335 14.45 -26.90 -10.06
CA PRO A 335 14.18 -25.79 -10.96
C PRO A 335 12.71 -25.76 -11.39
N PHE A 336 12.17 -24.56 -11.63
CA PHE A 336 10.72 -24.38 -11.83
C PHE A 336 10.13 -25.32 -12.89
N ALA A 337 10.76 -25.42 -14.08
CA ALA A 337 10.26 -26.27 -15.17
C ALA A 337 10.25 -27.76 -14.79
N GLU A 338 11.31 -28.23 -14.09
CA GLU A 338 11.40 -29.64 -13.63
C GLU A 338 10.38 -29.89 -12.51
N ARG A 339 10.18 -28.93 -11.62
CA ARG A 339 9.16 -28.99 -10.57
C ARG A 339 7.76 -29.11 -11.17
N ILE A 340 7.43 -28.29 -12.17
CA ILE A 340 6.14 -28.38 -12.88
C ILE A 340 5.97 -29.74 -13.54
N ALA A 341 7.00 -30.30 -14.21
CA ALA A 341 6.95 -31.61 -14.78
C ALA A 341 6.68 -32.71 -13.73
N ALA A 342 7.38 -32.62 -12.58
CA ALA A 342 7.18 -33.55 -11.47
C ALA A 342 5.79 -33.42 -10.81
N LEU A 343 5.22 -32.20 -10.74
CA LEU A 343 3.86 -31.98 -10.23
C LEU A 343 2.77 -32.48 -11.16
N LYS A 344 3.05 -32.65 -12.46
CA LYS A 344 2.13 -33.24 -13.44
C LYS A 344 2.08 -34.78 -13.36
N ASP A 345 3.00 -35.41 -12.63
CA ASP A 345 3.02 -36.89 -12.48
C ASP A 345 1.73 -37.42 -11.83
N PRO A 346 1.03 -38.40 -12.43
CA PRO A 346 -0.26 -38.88 -11.92
C PRO A 346 -0.18 -39.50 -10.51
N VAL A 347 0.93 -40.16 -10.17
CA VAL A 347 1.12 -40.78 -8.84
C VAL A 347 1.25 -39.70 -7.79
N ARG A 348 2.06 -38.67 -8.06
CA ARG A 348 2.21 -37.50 -7.17
C ARG A 348 0.90 -36.73 -7.01
N ARG A 349 0.14 -36.54 -8.09
CA ARG A 349 -1.17 -35.88 -8.05
C ARG A 349 -2.17 -36.64 -7.18
N ALA A 350 -2.21 -37.96 -7.23
CA ALA A 350 -3.04 -38.77 -6.34
C ALA A 350 -2.66 -38.59 -4.86
N ARG A 351 -1.38 -38.37 -4.56
CA ARG A 351 -0.90 -38.11 -3.20
C ARG A 351 -1.38 -36.76 -2.66
N PHE A 352 -1.47 -35.71 -3.47
CA PHE A 352 -2.06 -34.44 -3.04
C PHE A 352 -3.51 -34.55 -2.56
N VAL A 353 -4.24 -35.55 -3.07
CA VAL A 353 -5.62 -35.81 -2.64
C VAL A 353 -5.68 -36.67 -1.37
N SER A 354 -4.73 -37.60 -1.19
CA SER A 354 -4.76 -38.60 -0.12
C SER A 354 -3.93 -38.22 1.12
N GLU A 355 -2.90 -37.40 0.98
CA GLU A 355 -2.05 -36.94 2.09
C GLU A 355 -2.56 -35.62 2.68
N ILE A 356 -2.20 -35.38 3.94
CA ILE A 356 -2.58 -34.15 4.65
C ILE A 356 -1.32 -33.27 4.81
N PRO A 357 -1.41 -31.95 4.60
CA PRO A 357 -0.33 -31.02 4.90
C PRO A 357 0.16 -31.15 6.34
N THR A 358 1.47 -31.10 6.54
CA THR A 358 2.12 -31.29 7.85
C THR A 358 2.09 -30.03 8.72
N ASP A 359 1.91 -28.87 8.13
CA ASP A 359 1.83 -27.59 8.83
C ASP A 359 0.39 -27.20 9.14
N GLY A 360 0.13 -26.75 10.37
CA GLY A 360 -1.23 -26.40 10.83
C GLY A 360 -1.81 -25.19 10.11
N PHE A 361 -0.99 -24.20 9.74
CA PHE A 361 -1.44 -23.03 8.99
C PHE A 361 -1.90 -23.43 7.56
N TYR A 362 -1.06 -24.14 6.83
CA TYR A 362 -1.38 -24.57 5.45
C TYR A 362 -2.50 -25.60 5.41
N ASN A 363 -2.60 -26.50 6.39
CA ASN A 363 -3.74 -27.38 6.52
C ASN A 363 -5.03 -26.58 6.77
N GLY A 364 -4.97 -25.58 7.63
CA GLY A 364 -6.08 -24.64 7.87
C GLY A 364 -6.47 -23.86 6.63
N LEU A 365 -5.48 -23.38 5.85
CA LEU A 365 -5.71 -22.69 4.59
C LEU A 365 -6.51 -23.55 3.61
N VAL A 366 -6.11 -24.82 3.42
CA VAL A 366 -6.81 -25.75 2.52
C VAL A 366 -8.18 -26.15 3.07
N THR A 367 -8.30 -26.47 4.36
CA THR A 367 -9.53 -27.04 4.91
C THR A 367 -10.60 -26.01 5.26
N LYS A 368 -10.17 -24.81 5.70
CA LYS A 368 -11.07 -23.76 6.22
C LYS A 368 -11.35 -22.65 5.22
N SER A 369 -10.51 -22.44 4.20
CA SER A 369 -10.61 -21.29 3.29
C SER A 369 -11.09 -21.64 1.88
N LEU A 370 -11.49 -22.89 1.61
CA LEU A 370 -11.98 -23.32 0.29
C LEU A 370 -13.18 -22.51 -0.22
N HIS A 371 -13.99 -21.97 0.68
CA HIS A 371 -15.16 -21.13 0.37
C HIS A 371 -14.76 -19.73 -0.15
N ARG A 372 -13.50 -19.35 -0.04
CA ARG A 372 -12.94 -18.05 -0.49
C ARG A 372 -11.66 -18.20 -1.32
N MET A 373 -11.37 -19.37 -1.84
CA MET A 373 -10.32 -19.60 -2.84
C MET A 373 -10.96 -19.61 -4.23
N TYR A 374 -10.57 -18.66 -5.05
CA TYR A 374 -11.15 -18.44 -6.37
C TYR A 374 -10.09 -18.67 -7.45
N PRO A 375 -10.25 -19.70 -8.31
CA PRO A 375 -9.35 -19.90 -9.44
C PRO A 375 -9.52 -18.74 -10.43
N VAL A 376 -8.43 -18.08 -10.81
CA VAL A 376 -8.47 -17.01 -11.80
C VAL A 376 -8.49 -17.63 -13.19
N THR A 377 -9.63 -17.57 -13.84
CA THR A 377 -9.90 -18.25 -15.13
C THR A 377 -10.15 -17.28 -16.28
N THR A 378 -10.23 -15.99 -16.01
CA THR A 378 -10.49 -14.91 -16.98
C THR A 378 -9.20 -14.22 -17.40
N ALA A 379 -9.23 -13.46 -18.49
CA ALA A 379 -8.09 -12.69 -18.97
C ALA A 379 -7.65 -11.60 -17.99
N ASN A 380 -8.57 -11.13 -17.13
CA ASN A 380 -8.30 -10.18 -16.05
C ASN A 380 -8.77 -10.79 -14.73
N ILE A 381 -8.09 -10.47 -13.64
CA ILE A 381 -8.50 -10.90 -12.31
C ILE A 381 -9.76 -10.16 -11.87
N ASP A 382 -10.74 -10.92 -11.35
CA ASP A 382 -11.91 -10.37 -10.65
C ASP A 382 -11.60 -10.28 -9.15
N TYR A 383 -11.52 -9.08 -8.62
CA TYR A 383 -11.29 -8.83 -7.19
C TYR A 383 -12.60 -8.79 -6.35
N GLU A 384 -13.76 -8.98 -6.99
CA GLU A 384 -15.05 -9.22 -6.32
C GLU A 384 -15.70 -10.51 -6.86
N PRO A 385 -15.00 -11.68 -6.81
CA PRO A 385 -15.50 -12.91 -7.42
C PRO A 385 -16.76 -13.41 -6.75
N HIS A 386 -17.69 -13.97 -7.54
CA HIS A 386 -18.93 -14.51 -7.00
C HIS A 386 -18.68 -15.77 -6.15
N PRO A 387 -19.25 -15.91 -4.94
CA PRO A 387 -19.01 -17.05 -4.06
C PRO A 387 -19.20 -18.44 -4.70
N SER A 388 -20.11 -18.56 -5.67
CA SER A 388 -20.34 -19.83 -6.39
C SER A 388 -19.16 -20.29 -7.26
N THR A 389 -18.16 -19.42 -7.50
CA THR A 389 -16.94 -19.74 -8.25
C THR A 389 -15.77 -20.16 -7.34
N ALA A 390 -15.98 -20.17 -6.02
CA ALA A 390 -14.99 -20.66 -5.08
C ALA A 390 -14.72 -22.17 -5.28
N ILE A 391 -13.49 -22.60 -5.04
CA ILE A 391 -13.05 -24.01 -5.16
C ILE A 391 -13.95 -24.93 -4.35
N GLY A 392 -14.34 -24.54 -3.13
CA GLY A 392 -15.25 -25.34 -2.32
C GLY A 392 -16.61 -25.57 -2.98
N GLU A 393 -17.17 -24.58 -3.65
CA GLU A 393 -18.44 -24.68 -4.36
C GLU A 393 -18.31 -25.45 -5.68
N ILE A 394 -17.18 -25.28 -6.38
CA ILE A 394 -16.86 -26.08 -7.56
C ILE A 394 -16.75 -27.56 -7.17
N ALA A 395 -16.03 -27.88 -6.11
CA ALA A 395 -15.88 -29.26 -5.61
C ALA A 395 -17.24 -29.90 -5.27
N LYS A 396 -18.11 -29.19 -4.56
CA LYS A 396 -19.48 -29.67 -4.24
C LYS A 396 -20.29 -29.96 -5.52
N ARG A 397 -20.22 -29.10 -6.51
CA ARG A 397 -20.99 -29.21 -7.75
C ARG A 397 -20.48 -30.31 -8.67
N THR A 398 -19.17 -30.53 -8.71
CA THR A 398 -18.52 -31.47 -9.65
C THR A 398 -18.20 -32.81 -9.05
N GLY A 399 -18.16 -32.94 -7.72
CA GLY A 399 -17.68 -34.12 -7.02
C GLY A 399 -16.16 -34.33 -7.07
N VAL A 400 -15.41 -33.37 -7.63
CA VAL A 400 -13.93 -33.43 -7.70
C VAL A 400 -13.34 -32.98 -6.35
N ALA A 401 -12.31 -33.68 -5.88
CA ALA A 401 -11.64 -33.33 -4.63
C ALA A 401 -11.05 -31.89 -4.69
N PRO A 402 -11.20 -31.06 -3.65
CA PRO A 402 -10.69 -29.68 -3.65
C PRO A 402 -9.20 -29.58 -3.97
N MET A 403 -8.36 -30.44 -3.40
CA MET A 403 -6.93 -30.45 -3.69
C MET A 403 -6.61 -30.77 -5.15
N GLN A 404 -7.40 -31.62 -5.79
CA GLN A 404 -7.24 -31.85 -7.22
C GLN A 404 -7.52 -30.60 -8.03
N LEU A 405 -8.61 -29.88 -7.73
CA LEU A 405 -8.95 -28.60 -8.38
C LEU A 405 -7.84 -27.55 -8.17
N ILE A 406 -7.28 -27.47 -6.97
CA ILE A 406 -6.18 -26.57 -6.63
C ILE A 406 -4.95 -26.90 -7.49
N VAL A 407 -4.50 -28.16 -7.48
CA VAL A 407 -3.31 -28.58 -8.23
C VAL A 407 -3.52 -28.41 -9.73
N ASP A 408 -4.70 -28.80 -10.24
CA ASP A 408 -5.04 -28.64 -11.67
C ASP A 408 -4.96 -27.18 -12.10
N HIS A 409 -5.51 -26.27 -11.27
CA HIS A 409 -5.51 -24.85 -11.60
C HIS A 409 -4.09 -24.23 -11.50
N LEU A 410 -3.34 -24.53 -10.45
CA LEU A 410 -1.96 -24.04 -10.30
C LEU A 410 -1.04 -24.50 -11.43
N LEU A 411 -1.32 -25.64 -12.05
CA LEU A 411 -0.56 -26.18 -13.20
C LEU A 411 -1.01 -25.63 -14.56
N THR A 412 -2.06 -24.81 -14.63
CA THR A 412 -2.43 -24.11 -15.88
C THR A 412 -1.35 -23.13 -16.32
N ASN A 413 -1.32 -22.77 -17.59
CA ASN A 413 -0.36 -21.82 -18.16
C ASN A 413 1.10 -22.17 -17.77
N ASP A 414 1.48 -23.45 -17.91
CA ASP A 414 2.81 -23.96 -17.54
C ASP A 414 3.21 -23.68 -16.09
N GLY A 415 2.26 -23.84 -15.15
CA GLY A 415 2.47 -23.67 -13.73
C GLY A 415 2.30 -22.23 -13.22
N LYS A 416 1.78 -21.35 -14.05
CA LYS A 416 1.52 -19.93 -13.72
C LYS A 416 0.06 -19.65 -13.35
N GLY A 417 -0.74 -20.67 -13.07
CA GLY A 417 -2.10 -20.52 -12.58
C GLY A 417 -2.14 -19.78 -11.25
N ILE A 418 -3.10 -18.88 -11.08
CA ILE A 418 -3.28 -18.05 -9.87
C ILE A 418 -4.60 -18.41 -9.22
N ILE A 419 -4.57 -18.61 -7.90
CA ILE A 419 -5.76 -18.70 -7.05
C ILE A 419 -5.80 -17.42 -6.21
N TYR A 420 -6.87 -16.65 -6.32
CA TYR A 420 -7.13 -15.49 -5.50
C TYR A 420 -7.87 -15.89 -4.22
N SER A 421 -7.39 -15.44 -3.07
CA SER A 421 -8.03 -15.66 -1.77
C SER A 421 -8.18 -14.33 -1.03
N PRO A 422 -9.36 -13.69 -1.07
CA PRO A 422 -9.65 -12.54 -0.24
C PRO A 422 -9.44 -12.88 1.24
N PHE A 423 -8.58 -12.14 1.93
CA PHE A 423 -8.21 -12.41 3.31
C PHE A 423 -8.96 -11.51 4.28
N PHE A 424 -9.00 -10.20 3.99
CA PHE A 424 -9.79 -9.22 4.74
C PHE A 424 -10.86 -8.59 3.85
N ASN A 425 -11.89 -8.05 4.48
CA ASN A 425 -12.94 -7.24 3.85
C ASN A 425 -13.79 -8.01 2.82
N TYR A 426 -14.00 -9.34 3.00
CA TYR A 426 -14.74 -10.17 2.04
C TYR A 426 -15.61 -11.28 2.66
N ILE A 427 -15.87 -11.27 3.96
CA ILE A 427 -16.59 -12.38 4.62
C ILE A 427 -18.00 -12.62 4.06
N TYR A 428 -18.65 -11.58 3.55
CA TYR A 428 -19.99 -11.68 2.96
C TYR A 428 -19.96 -12.12 1.49
N GLY A 429 -18.77 -12.36 0.92
CA GLY A 429 -18.59 -12.76 -0.47
C GLY A 429 -18.83 -11.62 -1.47
N ASP A 430 -18.76 -10.37 -1.01
CA ASP A 430 -18.79 -9.15 -1.83
C ASP A 430 -18.02 -8.01 -1.12
N LEU A 431 -17.94 -6.84 -1.76
CA LEU A 431 -17.26 -5.66 -1.23
C LEU A 431 -18.21 -4.68 -0.48
N SER A 432 -19.33 -5.14 0.04
CA SER A 432 -20.27 -4.28 0.78
C SER A 432 -19.64 -3.64 2.01
N MET A 433 -18.76 -4.35 2.72
CA MET A 433 -18.04 -3.83 3.89
C MET A 433 -17.03 -2.75 3.49
N THR A 434 -16.28 -2.98 2.43
CA THR A 434 -15.35 -1.98 1.87
C THR A 434 -16.11 -0.72 1.45
N PHE A 435 -17.28 -0.87 0.83
CA PHE A 435 -18.16 0.25 0.50
C PHE A 435 -18.57 1.03 1.74
N GLU A 436 -19.02 0.34 2.81
CA GLU A 436 -19.41 0.98 4.08
C GLU A 436 -18.24 1.72 4.73
N MET A 437 -17.05 1.11 4.77
CA MET A 437 -15.85 1.75 5.28
C MET A 437 -15.48 3.00 4.47
N MET A 438 -15.52 2.92 3.14
CA MET A 438 -15.18 4.05 2.28
C MET A 438 -16.20 5.19 2.31
N GLN A 439 -17.44 4.93 2.66
CA GLN A 439 -18.46 5.96 2.86
C GLN A 439 -18.30 6.70 4.19
N HIS A 440 -17.56 6.15 5.15
CA HIS A 440 -17.42 6.76 6.46
C HIS A 440 -16.51 8.01 6.39
N PRO A 441 -16.95 9.18 6.90
CA PRO A 441 -16.23 10.44 6.70
C PRO A 441 -14.87 10.50 7.39
N GLN A 442 -14.62 9.64 8.39
CA GLN A 442 -13.33 9.58 9.11
C GLN A 442 -12.41 8.46 8.62
N THR A 443 -12.73 7.79 7.50
CA THR A 443 -11.80 6.87 6.87
C THR A 443 -11.03 7.53 5.72
N ARG A 444 -9.87 7.02 5.44
CA ARG A 444 -8.97 7.44 4.35
C ARG A 444 -8.58 6.22 3.53
N ASN A 445 -8.34 6.40 2.26
CA ASN A 445 -7.72 5.34 1.47
C ASN A 445 -6.28 5.15 1.94
N GLY A 446 -5.86 3.90 2.01
CA GLY A 446 -4.53 3.46 2.38
C GLY A 446 -4.43 1.96 2.20
N LEU A 447 -3.42 1.31 2.78
CA LEU A 447 -3.24 -0.13 2.74
C LEU A 447 -3.12 -0.67 1.30
N SER A 448 -2.46 0.10 0.41
CA SER A 448 -2.01 -0.43 -0.87
C SER A 448 -0.83 -1.37 -0.67
N ASP A 449 -0.08 -1.14 0.41
CA ASP A 449 1.13 -1.87 0.79
C ASP A 449 2.11 -2.03 -0.39
N ALA A 450 2.10 -1.03 -1.32
CA ALA A 450 2.96 -1.07 -2.48
C ALA A 450 4.44 -1.11 -2.06
N GLY A 451 5.21 -1.99 -2.70
CA GLY A 451 6.58 -2.30 -2.31
C GLY A 451 6.71 -3.50 -1.37
N ALA A 452 5.63 -3.92 -0.71
CA ALA A 452 5.58 -5.07 0.19
C ALA A 452 4.91 -6.31 -0.43
N HIS A 453 4.90 -7.39 0.37
CA HIS A 453 4.19 -8.65 0.10
C HIS A 453 4.49 -9.24 -1.27
N CYS A 454 5.76 -9.09 -1.69
CA CYS A 454 6.28 -9.36 -3.03
C CYS A 454 5.92 -10.74 -3.59
N GLY A 455 5.77 -11.75 -2.74
CA GLY A 455 5.46 -13.11 -3.18
C GLY A 455 3.99 -13.50 -3.11
N ALA A 456 3.11 -12.66 -2.53
CA ALA A 456 1.77 -13.09 -2.15
C ALA A 456 0.64 -12.10 -2.44
N ILE A 457 0.90 -10.79 -2.42
CA ILE A 457 -0.11 -9.73 -2.57
C ILE A 457 0.33 -8.75 -3.68
N CYS A 458 -0.63 -8.15 -4.39
CA CYS A 458 -0.37 -7.22 -5.48
C CYS A 458 -1.35 -6.04 -5.41
N ASP A 459 -1.35 -5.32 -4.26
CA ASP A 459 -2.34 -4.28 -4.00
C ASP A 459 -1.91 -2.86 -4.43
N GLY A 460 -0.67 -2.68 -4.92
CA GLY A 460 -0.22 -1.42 -5.53
C GLY A 460 -1.05 -0.95 -6.74
N GLY A 461 -1.83 -1.85 -7.35
CA GLY A 461 -2.81 -1.54 -8.40
C GLY A 461 -4.14 -0.96 -7.90
N MET A 462 -4.29 -0.79 -6.59
CA MET A 462 -5.54 -0.31 -5.97
C MET A 462 -6.03 1.04 -6.51
N PRO A 463 -5.20 2.04 -6.81
CA PRO A 463 -5.68 3.29 -7.36
C PRO A 463 -6.45 3.13 -8.69
N THR A 464 -5.95 2.29 -9.60
CA THR A 464 -6.64 1.98 -10.85
C THR A 464 -7.91 1.18 -10.61
N PHE A 465 -7.90 0.20 -9.69
CA PHE A 465 -9.08 -0.56 -9.29
C PHE A 465 -10.20 0.36 -8.76
N MET A 466 -9.85 1.34 -7.96
CA MET A 466 -10.81 2.31 -7.43
C MET A 466 -11.60 3.00 -8.54
N LEU A 467 -10.93 3.45 -9.59
CA LEU A 467 -11.59 4.12 -10.71
C LEU A 467 -12.41 3.13 -11.56
N THR A 468 -11.80 2.00 -11.92
CA THR A 468 -12.42 1.03 -12.82
C THR A 468 -13.57 0.31 -12.16
N HIS A 469 -13.34 -0.33 -11.03
CA HIS A 469 -14.37 -1.13 -10.37
C HIS A 469 -15.48 -0.26 -9.75
N TRP A 470 -15.10 0.65 -8.84
CA TRP A 470 -16.08 1.39 -8.05
C TRP A 470 -16.86 2.43 -8.83
N ALA A 471 -16.23 3.14 -9.79
CA ALA A 471 -16.93 4.15 -10.57
C ALA A 471 -17.59 3.58 -11.83
N ARG A 472 -16.97 2.59 -12.50
CA ARG A 472 -17.39 2.15 -13.83
C ARG A 472 -18.00 0.75 -13.86
N ASP A 473 -17.28 -0.28 -13.39
CA ASP A 473 -17.54 -1.66 -13.79
C ASP A 473 -18.32 -2.49 -12.76
N ARG A 474 -18.41 -2.07 -11.50
CA ARG A 474 -19.07 -2.83 -10.44
C ARG A 474 -20.51 -3.15 -10.75
N THR A 475 -20.88 -4.43 -10.64
CA THR A 475 -22.25 -4.93 -10.89
C THR A 475 -22.89 -5.56 -9.65
N ARG A 476 -22.12 -5.83 -8.60
CA ARG A 476 -22.57 -6.55 -7.39
C ARG A 476 -22.76 -5.60 -6.21
N GLY A 477 -23.50 -4.53 -6.40
CA GLY A 477 -23.81 -3.54 -5.35
C GLY A 477 -23.67 -2.10 -5.85
N PRO A 478 -23.76 -1.12 -4.93
CA PRO A 478 -23.68 0.29 -5.32
C PRO A 478 -22.28 0.65 -5.82
N LYS A 479 -22.24 1.58 -6.77
CA LYS A 479 -21.01 2.25 -7.22
C LYS A 479 -20.73 3.49 -6.36
N LEU A 480 -19.50 3.97 -6.42
CA LEU A 480 -19.09 5.27 -5.90
C LEU A 480 -18.99 6.26 -7.06
N SER A 481 -19.25 7.55 -6.82
CA SER A 481 -19.01 8.54 -7.85
C SER A 481 -17.52 8.70 -8.13
N LEU A 482 -17.17 9.04 -9.36
CA LEU A 482 -15.79 9.25 -9.77
C LEU A 482 -15.15 10.39 -8.96
N GLU A 483 -15.90 11.46 -8.70
CA GLU A 483 -15.46 12.62 -7.92
C GLU A 483 -15.11 12.22 -6.47
N HIS A 484 -15.94 11.36 -5.85
CA HIS A 484 -15.67 10.86 -4.50
C HIS A 484 -14.39 10.03 -4.48
N ILE A 485 -14.18 9.16 -5.47
CA ILE A 485 -12.98 8.33 -5.57
C ILE A 485 -11.73 9.19 -5.76
N VAL A 486 -11.79 10.16 -6.68
CA VAL A 486 -10.65 11.07 -6.92
C VAL A 486 -10.33 11.86 -5.66
N TYR A 487 -11.32 12.46 -5.00
CA TYR A 487 -11.13 13.15 -3.71
C TYR A 487 -10.44 12.27 -2.67
N ARG A 488 -10.88 11.01 -2.54
CA ARG A 488 -10.33 10.06 -1.55
C ARG A 488 -8.88 9.67 -1.83
N GLN A 489 -8.47 9.61 -3.08
CA GLN A 489 -7.11 9.20 -3.49
C GLN A 489 -6.13 10.38 -3.65
N THR A 490 -6.62 11.60 -3.48
CA THR A 490 -5.82 12.80 -3.71
C THR A 490 -5.86 13.74 -2.50
N ARG A 491 -6.81 14.67 -2.45
CA ARG A 491 -6.91 15.69 -1.40
C ARG A 491 -7.05 15.09 -0.02
N GLN A 492 -7.91 14.10 0.14
CA GLN A 492 -8.21 13.53 1.45
C GLN A 492 -7.02 12.78 2.07
N THR A 493 -6.21 12.10 1.25
CA THR A 493 -4.99 11.42 1.68
C THR A 493 -3.84 12.40 1.91
N ALA A 494 -3.67 13.40 1.04
CA ALA A 494 -2.66 14.44 1.20
C ALA A 494 -2.82 15.22 2.52
N GLU A 495 -4.05 15.60 2.86
CA GLU A 495 -4.35 16.43 4.04
C GLU A 495 -3.93 15.79 5.36
N ILE A 496 -4.04 14.46 5.53
CA ILE A 496 -3.68 13.81 6.80
C ILE A 496 -2.19 13.91 7.12
N HIS A 497 -1.35 14.05 6.08
CA HIS A 497 0.10 14.26 6.24
C HIS A 497 0.50 15.73 6.12
N GLY A 498 -0.47 16.64 6.03
CA GLY A 498 -0.18 18.06 5.88
C GLY A 498 0.41 18.45 4.51
N LEU A 499 0.18 17.66 3.48
CA LEU A 499 0.63 17.92 2.10
C LEU A 499 -0.43 18.80 1.40
N LEU A 500 -0.45 20.10 1.71
CA LEU A 500 -1.50 21.00 1.26
C LEU A 500 -1.23 21.63 -0.12
N ASP A 501 -0.05 21.44 -0.67
CA ASP A 501 0.39 21.92 -1.99
C ASP A 501 -0.10 21.05 -3.16
N ARG A 502 -0.77 19.92 -2.89
CA ARG A 502 -1.17 18.89 -3.88
C ARG A 502 -2.56 18.32 -3.62
N GLY A 503 -3.01 17.43 -4.51
CA GLY A 503 -4.26 16.68 -4.37
C GLY A 503 -5.50 17.40 -4.89
N ILE A 504 -5.36 18.62 -5.41
CA ILE A 504 -6.42 19.33 -6.17
C ILE A 504 -5.85 20.04 -7.40
N VAL A 505 -6.68 20.19 -8.44
CA VAL A 505 -6.33 20.97 -9.62
C VAL A 505 -6.86 22.40 -9.45
N ALA A 506 -6.02 23.28 -8.92
CA ALA A 506 -6.34 24.68 -8.68
C ALA A 506 -5.08 25.56 -8.81
N PRO A 507 -5.24 26.87 -9.14
CA PRO A 507 -4.11 27.78 -9.18
C PRO A 507 -3.33 27.80 -7.86
N GLY A 508 -1.99 27.77 -7.95
CA GLY A 508 -1.07 27.72 -6.81
C GLY A 508 -0.68 26.30 -6.37
N MET A 509 -1.37 25.29 -6.83
CA MET A 509 -1.08 23.88 -6.52
C MET A 509 0.00 23.30 -7.43
N LYS A 510 0.69 22.26 -6.96
CA LYS A 510 1.60 21.46 -7.78
C LYS A 510 0.87 20.86 -8.98
N ALA A 511 1.54 20.89 -10.11
CA ALA A 511 1.07 20.22 -11.31
C ALA A 511 1.45 18.71 -11.27
N ASP A 512 0.94 18.01 -10.26
CA ASP A 512 0.90 16.56 -10.16
C ASP A 512 -0.44 16.12 -10.74
N LEU A 513 -0.42 15.60 -11.97
CA LEU A 513 -1.64 15.42 -12.79
C LEU A 513 -1.64 14.08 -13.51
N ASN A 514 -2.84 13.49 -13.65
CA ASN A 514 -3.09 12.35 -14.52
C ASN A 514 -4.05 12.75 -15.65
N ILE A 515 -3.68 12.45 -16.89
CA ILE A 515 -4.56 12.47 -18.06
C ILE A 515 -4.84 11.02 -18.42
N ILE A 516 -6.10 10.62 -18.38
CA ILE A 516 -6.52 9.22 -18.40
C ILE A 516 -7.54 9.00 -19.51
N ASN A 517 -7.33 7.99 -20.35
CA ASN A 517 -8.39 7.42 -21.18
C ASN A 517 -9.25 6.52 -20.29
N PHE A 518 -10.33 7.09 -19.72
CA PHE A 518 -11.12 6.42 -18.70
C PHE A 518 -11.87 5.19 -19.23
N ASP A 519 -12.24 5.18 -20.50
CA ASP A 519 -12.94 4.04 -21.12
C ASP A 519 -12.00 2.83 -21.29
N GLU A 520 -10.73 3.08 -21.59
CA GLU A 520 -9.70 2.05 -21.75
C GLU A 520 -8.94 1.74 -20.43
N LEU A 521 -9.15 2.55 -19.40
CA LEU A 521 -8.46 2.36 -18.12
C LEU A 521 -8.68 0.95 -17.57
N GLY A 522 -7.61 0.30 -17.21
CA GLY A 522 -7.64 -1.05 -16.65
C GLY A 522 -6.27 -1.46 -16.12
N PHE A 523 -6.18 -2.72 -15.73
CA PHE A 523 -4.94 -3.36 -15.30
C PHE A 523 -4.84 -4.73 -15.95
N ASP A 524 -3.61 -5.20 -16.08
CA ASP A 524 -3.31 -6.50 -16.68
C ASP A 524 -3.40 -7.61 -15.63
N MET A 525 -3.22 -8.86 -16.07
CA MET A 525 -3.10 -10.00 -15.17
C MET A 525 -1.86 -9.85 -14.30
N PRO A 526 -1.93 -10.07 -12.97
CA PRO A 526 -0.74 -10.14 -12.14
C PRO A 526 0.22 -11.23 -12.63
N TYR A 527 1.51 -10.95 -12.56
CA TYR A 527 2.56 -11.91 -12.90
C TYR A 527 3.77 -11.78 -11.99
N MET A 528 4.56 -12.85 -11.91
CA MET A 528 5.82 -12.85 -11.17
C MET A 528 6.92 -12.24 -12.03
N ALA A 529 7.48 -11.12 -11.58
CA ALA A 529 8.69 -10.51 -12.13
C ALA A 529 9.91 -10.90 -11.29
N TYR A 530 11.09 -10.89 -11.91
CA TYR A 530 12.38 -11.18 -11.28
C TYR A 530 13.31 -9.98 -11.49
N ASP A 531 12.87 -8.81 -11.08
CA ASP A 531 13.48 -7.51 -11.38
C ASP A 531 14.01 -6.76 -10.14
N LEU A 532 13.88 -7.36 -8.96
CA LEU A 532 14.54 -6.86 -7.76
C LEU A 532 16.05 -7.21 -7.76
N PRO A 533 16.89 -6.52 -6.97
CA PRO A 533 18.29 -6.92 -6.77
C PRO A 533 18.43 -8.42 -6.47
N ALA A 534 19.57 -9.01 -6.78
CA ALA A 534 19.83 -10.45 -6.68
C ALA A 534 18.80 -11.32 -7.42
N GLN A 535 18.17 -10.82 -8.48
CA GLN A 535 17.07 -11.49 -9.20
C GLN A 535 15.90 -11.84 -8.28
N GLY A 536 15.67 -11.05 -7.25
CA GLY A 536 14.55 -11.21 -6.32
C GLY A 536 13.23 -11.12 -7.06
N ARG A 537 12.27 -11.96 -6.66
CA ARG A 537 10.95 -12.04 -7.28
C ARG A 537 9.96 -11.12 -6.62
N ARG A 538 8.99 -10.64 -7.41
CA ARG A 538 7.79 -9.96 -6.89
C ARG A 538 6.59 -10.12 -7.82
N LEU A 539 5.39 -10.20 -7.23
CA LEU A 539 4.14 -10.08 -7.97
C LEU A 539 3.93 -8.62 -8.36
N VAL A 540 3.69 -8.41 -9.64
CA VAL A 540 3.40 -7.08 -10.17
C VAL A 540 2.17 -7.11 -11.06
N GLN A 541 1.51 -5.96 -11.17
CA GLN A 541 0.38 -5.75 -12.05
C GLN A 541 0.56 -4.39 -12.72
N THR A 542 0.57 -4.37 -14.05
CA THR A 542 0.67 -3.14 -14.85
C THR A 542 -0.70 -2.54 -15.09
N ALA A 543 -0.75 -1.22 -15.29
CA ALA A 543 -1.95 -0.52 -15.72
C ALA A 543 -1.89 -0.19 -17.20
N ARG A 544 -3.05 0.14 -17.77
CA ARG A 544 -3.22 0.74 -19.09
C ARG A 544 -4.25 1.84 -19.03
N GLY A 545 -4.15 2.81 -19.95
CA GLY A 545 -5.06 3.94 -20.05
C GLY A 545 -4.55 5.22 -19.38
N TYR A 546 -3.37 5.22 -18.80
CA TYR A 546 -2.68 6.44 -18.37
C TYR A 546 -2.00 7.10 -19.58
N ASN A 547 -2.75 8.03 -20.24
CA ASN A 547 -2.22 8.73 -21.40
C ASN A 547 -0.99 9.57 -21.04
N LYS A 548 -1.08 10.35 -19.95
CA LYS A 548 0.07 11.09 -19.39
C LYS A 548 -0.04 11.20 -17.88
N THR A 549 1.11 11.11 -17.21
CA THR A 549 1.26 11.48 -15.80
C THR A 549 2.32 12.57 -15.68
N PHE A 550 2.05 13.56 -14.85
CA PHE A 550 2.97 14.66 -14.53
C PHE A 550 3.27 14.66 -13.04
N VAL A 551 4.54 14.83 -12.70
CA VAL A 551 5.01 15.09 -11.34
C VAL A 551 5.75 16.43 -11.35
N SER A 552 5.32 17.37 -10.52
CA SER A 552 5.85 18.74 -10.53
C SER A 552 5.89 19.36 -11.95
N GLY A 553 4.87 19.08 -12.77
CA GLY A 553 4.76 19.58 -14.15
C GLY A 553 5.69 18.92 -15.17
N VAL A 554 6.53 17.98 -14.76
CA VAL A 554 7.36 17.16 -15.65
C VAL A 554 6.62 15.89 -16.02
N GLN A 555 6.48 15.59 -17.29
CA GLN A 555 5.81 14.39 -17.75
C GLN A 555 6.67 13.16 -17.49
N THR A 556 6.17 12.24 -16.69
CA THR A 556 6.86 11.00 -16.30
C THR A 556 6.33 9.77 -17.04
N VAL A 557 5.07 9.82 -17.50
CA VAL A 557 4.43 8.75 -18.27
C VAL A 557 3.86 9.31 -19.57
N GLU A 558 3.99 8.55 -20.65
CA GLU A 558 3.32 8.75 -21.93
C GLU A 558 2.81 7.42 -22.47
N ASN A 559 1.48 7.30 -22.64
CA ASN A 559 0.81 6.10 -23.14
C ASN A 559 1.31 4.85 -22.39
N ASP A 560 1.12 4.85 -21.06
CA ASP A 560 1.48 3.77 -20.14
C ASP A 560 2.99 3.46 -20.04
N SER A 561 3.85 4.25 -20.65
CA SER A 561 5.30 4.04 -20.66
C SER A 561 6.05 5.21 -20.01
N PHE A 562 7.13 4.91 -19.28
CA PHE A 562 7.98 5.95 -18.69
C PHE A 562 8.71 6.77 -19.75
N THR A 563 8.77 8.08 -19.54
CA THR A 563 9.53 9.01 -20.42
C THR A 563 11.03 9.00 -20.14
N GLY A 564 11.46 8.50 -19.00
CA GLY A 564 12.84 8.57 -18.53
C GLY A 564 13.10 9.70 -17.53
N GLU A 565 12.15 10.61 -17.33
CA GLU A 565 12.30 11.74 -16.41
C GLU A 565 12.07 11.31 -14.94
N LEU A 566 12.88 11.86 -14.03
CA LEU A 566 12.88 11.56 -12.60
C LEU A 566 12.75 12.85 -11.78
N PRO A 567 11.60 13.54 -11.83
CA PRO A 567 11.39 14.83 -11.17
C PRO A 567 11.03 14.73 -9.69
N GLY A 568 10.78 13.53 -9.18
CA GLY A 568 10.33 13.29 -7.82
C GLY A 568 11.33 13.78 -6.78
N LYS A 569 10.81 14.21 -5.64
CA LYS A 569 11.59 14.77 -4.54
C LYS A 569 11.23 14.11 -3.22
N LEU A 570 12.19 14.11 -2.30
CA LEU A 570 11.90 13.81 -0.91
C LEU A 570 11.04 14.93 -0.31
N ILE A 571 9.91 14.54 0.29
CA ILE A 571 9.02 15.44 1.03
C ILE A 571 9.54 15.52 2.46
N ARG A 572 10.01 16.70 2.87
CA ARG A 572 10.47 16.96 4.25
C ARG A 572 9.42 17.77 5.01
N GLY A 573 8.69 17.09 5.91
CA GLY A 573 7.65 17.70 6.73
C GLY A 573 6.41 18.16 5.94
N PRO A 574 5.49 18.90 6.59
CA PRO A 574 4.28 19.40 5.95
C PRO A 574 4.59 20.38 4.80
N GLN A 575 3.78 20.32 3.74
CA GLN A 575 3.86 21.20 2.58
C GLN A 575 2.68 22.20 2.60
N ARG A 576 2.90 23.46 2.19
CA ARG A 576 1.89 24.54 2.25
C ARG A 576 1.68 25.20 0.88
#